data_a2cac1516d52d7cbab38c94c7c9e28bd
#
_entry.id   a2cac1516d52d7cbab38c94c7c9e28bd
#
_cell.length_a   1.000
_cell.length_b   1.000
_cell.length_c   1.000
_cell.angle_alpha   90.00
_cell.angle_beta   90.00
_cell.angle_gamma   90.00
#
_symmetry.space_group_name_H-M   'P 1'
#
loop_
_entity.id
_entity.type
_entity.pdbx_description
1 polymer ?
#
loop_
_entity_poly.entity_id
_entity_poly.type
_entity_poly.pdbx_seq_one_letter_code
_entity_poly.pdbx_strand_id
1 'polypeptide(L)'
;MDEWIDYYDSTHTIYASKRHRDLHFQIIAKDIIGYIAAPDAVVLDYACGEALAAAKVADACSMLILAEPAPGVRGRLIARFAPNTKIRVRSLEELKNMAEKSIDLVVMNSVAQYMTPAELDSAFAVVRRLIKPAGRLVVGDILRPKVGMAIDVLALLRFAAKSGFMKDALYGLLSTALSEYRQLRTRLGLQRYSEKDMIAKLARAGFSASRARRNIGHNPWRMTFVARHAGAGEPGAAD
;
A
#
# COMPACT_ATOMS: atom_id res chain seq x y z
N MET A 1 17.72 -6.03 -10.44
CA MET A 1 16.79 -6.33 -9.32
C MET A 1 16.74 -5.05 -8.52
N ASP A 2 15.57 -4.61 -8.12
CA ASP A 2 15.42 -3.25 -7.62
C ASP A 2 15.95 -3.14 -6.19
N GLU A 3 16.87 -2.21 -5.93
CA GLU A 3 17.53 -2.02 -4.62
C GLU A 3 16.54 -1.95 -3.44
N TRP A 4 15.32 -1.47 -3.67
CA TRP A 4 14.30 -1.42 -2.63
C TRP A 4 13.73 -2.79 -2.27
N ILE A 5 13.65 -3.72 -3.24
CA ILE A 5 13.21 -5.11 -3.00
C ILE A 5 14.24 -5.82 -2.12
N ASP A 6 15.52 -5.70 -2.46
CA ASP A 6 16.62 -6.29 -1.69
C ASP A 6 16.68 -5.73 -0.25
N TYR A 7 16.43 -4.42 -0.11
CA TYR A 7 16.35 -3.80 1.22
C TYR A 7 15.21 -4.37 2.06
N TYR A 8 14.00 -4.47 1.51
CA TYR A 8 12.85 -5.01 2.23
C TYR A 8 12.93 -6.53 2.47
N ASP A 9 13.73 -7.24 1.67
CA ASP A 9 13.98 -8.67 1.89
C ASP A 9 14.95 -8.93 3.05
N SER A 10 15.77 -7.94 3.40
CA SER A 10 16.66 -8.00 4.56
C SER A 10 15.90 -7.86 5.90
N THR A 11 16.55 -8.20 7.01
CA THR A 11 15.93 -8.19 8.35
C THR A 11 15.81 -6.80 8.99
N HIS A 12 15.74 -5.75 8.20
CA HIS A 12 15.66 -4.38 8.70
C HIS A 12 14.25 -4.04 9.21
N THR A 13 14.20 -3.27 10.30
CA THR A 13 12.93 -2.73 10.79
C THR A 13 12.89 -1.21 10.62
N ILE A 14 11.85 -0.74 9.94
CA ILE A 14 11.57 0.70 9.80
C ILE A 14 10.67 1.22 10.93
N TYR A 15 10.28 0.36 11.83
CA TYR A 15 9.35 0.68 12.92
C TYR A 15 10.11 0.97 14.22
N ALA A 16 9.68 2.01 14.93
CA ALA A 16 10.28 2.42 16.20
C ALA A 16 10.13 1.35 17.30
N SER A 17 9.10 0.51 17.24
CA SER A 17 8.87 -0.60 18.17
C SER A 17 7.89 -1.62 17.59
N LYS A 18 7.80 -2.80 18.24
CA LYS A 18 6.78 -3.81 17.90
C LYS A 18 5.36 -3.22 17.99
N ARG A 19 5.07 -2.43 19.03
CA ARG A 19 3.78 -1.75 19.19
C ARG A 19 3.46 -0.81 18.04
N HIS A 20 4.44 0.00 17.62
CA HIS A 20 4.29 0.87 16.45
C HIS A 20 3.93 0.06 15.20
N ARG A 21 4.69 -1.01 14.92
CA ARG A 21 4.48 -1.90 13.79
C ARG A 21 3.08 -2.52 13.81
N ASP A 22 2.69 -3.11 14.94
CA ASP A 22 1.41 -3.79 15.07
C ASP A 22 0.23 -2.83 14.85
N LEU A 23 0.28 -1.63 15.45
CA LEU A 23 -0.73 -0.59 15.27
C LEU A 23 -0.78 -0.06 13.84
N HIS A 24 0.37 0.12 13.20
CA HIS A 24 0.46 0.55 11.81
C HIS A 24 -0.30 -0.41 10.88
N PHE A 25 -0.02 -1.72 10.97
CA PHE A 25 -0.72 -2.71 10.16
C PHE A 25 -2.20 -2.84 10.50
N GLN A 26 -2.59 -2.65 11.77
CA GLN A 26 -4.00 -2.65 12.15
C GLN A 26 -4.77 -1.49 11.53
N ILE A 27 -4.19 -0.29 11.50
CA ILE A 27 -4.81 0.87 10.84
C ILE A 27 -4.95 0.62 9.34
N ILE A 28 -3.88 0.15 8.68
CA ILE A 28 -3.92 -0.16 7.24
C ILE A 28 -5.02 -1.19 6.95
N ALA A 29 -5.07 -2.30 7.70
CA ALA A 29 -6.10 -3.31 7.51
C ALA A 29 -7.52 -2.74 7.67
N LYS A 30 -7.74 -1.91 8.70
CA LYS A 30 -9.02 -1.23 8.91
C LYS A 30 -9.40 -0.33 7.74
N ASP A 31 -8.43 0.44 7.24
CA ASP A 31 -8.67 1.35 6.13
C ASP A 31 -8.94 0.57 4.83
N ILE A 32 -8.21 -0.52 4.57
CA ILE A 32 -8.46 -1.42 3.42
C ILE A 32 -9.87 -2.02 3.48
N ILE A 33 -10.29 -2.51 4.65
CA ILE A 33 -11.64 -3.07 4.88
C ILE A 33 -12.71 -2.04 4.50
N GLY A 34 -12.49 -0.76 4.80
CA GLY A 34 -13.41 0.32 4.42
C GLY A 34 -13.58 0.51 2.91
N TYR A 35 -12.70 -0.05 2.09
CA TYR A 35 -12.82 -0.07 0.63
C TYR A 35 -13.44 -1.34 0.07
N ILE A 36 -13.65 -2.38 0.87
CA ILE A 36 -14.31 -3.62 0.43
C ILE A 36 -15.81 -3.37 0.31
N ALA A 37 -16.35 -3.57 -0.88
CA ALA A 37 -17.76 -3.24 -1.15
C ALA A 37 -18.74 -4.33 -0.71
N ALA A 38 -18.28 -5.60 -0.70
CA ALA A 38 -19.13 -6.75 -0.40
C ALA A 38 -18.28 -7.92 0.14
N PRO A 39 -18.85 -8.80 0.97
CA PRO A 39 -18.11 -9.90 1.59
C PRO A 39 -17.64 -10.99 0.61
N ASP A 40 -18.21 -11.06 -0.57
CA ASP A 40 -17.82 -11.94 -1.67
C ASP A 40 -16.71 -11.37 -2.56
N ALA A 41 -16.20 -10.16 -2.26
CA ALA A 41 -15.16 -9.49 -3.02
C ALA A 41 -13.85 -10.30 -3.03
N VAL A 42 -13.16 -10.27 -4.17
CA VAL A 42 -11.77 -10.70 -4.31
C VAL A 42 -10.88 -9.46 -4.22
N VAL A 43 -9.97 -9.46 -3.25
CA VAL A 43 -9.09 -8.33 -2.94
C VAL A 43 -7.64 -8.69 -3.27
N LEU A 44 -6.92 -7.78 -3.93
CA LEU A 44 -5.48 -7.86 -4.18
C LEU A 44 -4.77 -6.74 -3.43
N ASP A 45 -3.85 -7.11 -2.53
CA ASP A 45 -2.89 -6.19 -1.91
C ASP A 45 -1.56 -6.31 -2.66
N TYR A 46 -1.24 -5.27 -3.45
CA TYR A 46 -0.11 -5.23 -4.38
C TYR A 46 1.14 -4.68 -3.69
N ALA A 47 2.21 -5.45 -3.64
CA ALA A 47 3.43 -5.19 -2.87
C ALA A 47 3.11 -4.98 -1.39
N CYS A 48 2.47 -5.99 -0.80
CA CYS A 48 1.82 -5.91 0.51
C CYS A 48 2.79 -5.88 1.70
N GLY A 49 4.08 -6.13 1.49
CA GLY A 49 5.09 -6.22 2.54
C GLY A 49 4.76 -7.31 3.57
N GLU A 50 5.00 -7.05 4.84
CA GLU A 50 4.75 -8.02 5.92
C GLU A 50 3.27 -8.35 6.17
N ALA A 51 2.35 -7.50 5.77
CA ALA A 51 0.88 -7.67 5.85
C ALA A 51 0.40 -8.29 7.17
N LEU A 52 0.93 -7.86 8.33
CA LEU A 52 0.73 -8.52 9.63
C LEU A 52 -0.74 -8.66 10.03
N ALA A 53 -1.60 -7.77 9.59
CA ALA A 53 -3.03 -7.78 9.89
C ALA A 53 -3.90 -8.30 8.72
N ALA A 54 -3.31 -8.99 7.74
CA ALA A 54 -4.01 -9.49 6.55
C ALA A 54 -5.18 -10.44 6.87
N ALA A 55 -5.09 -11.22 7.94
CA ALA A 55 -6.19 -12.08 8.36
C ALA A 55 -7.50 -11.30 8.58
N LYS A 56 -7.42 -10.08 9.17
CA LYS A 56 -8.60 -9.21 9.36
C LYS A 56 -9.20 -8.75 8.03
N VAL A 57 -8.37 -8.50 7.02
CA VAL A 57 -8.84 -8.15 5.67
C VAL A 57 -9.49 -9.36 5.01
N ALA A 58 -8.89 -10.54 5.16
CA ALA A 58 -9.43 -11.79 4.64
C ALA A 58 -10.78 -12.17 5.26
N ASP A 59 -11.01 -11.83 6.54
CA ASP A 59 -12.31 -12.03 7.19
C ASP A 59 -13.43 -11.20 6.54
N ALA A 60 -13.09 -10.05 5.94
CA ALA A 60 -14.03 -9.12 5.33
C ALA A 60 -14.28 -9.36 3.82
N CYS A 61 -13.64 -10.38 3.22
CA CYS A 61 -13.77 -10.68 1.79
C CYS A 61 -13.83 -12.19 1.54
N SER A 62 -14.11 -12.60 0.31
CA SER A 62 -14.11 -14.02 -0.07
C SER A 62 -12.69 -14.54 -0.28
N MET A 63 -11.79 -13.70 -0.83
CA MET A 63 -10.38 -14.03 -1.06
C MET A 63 -9.51 -12.78 -0.98
N LEU A 64 -8.39 -12.91 -0.28
CA LEU A 64 -7.31 -11.92 -0.24
C LEU A 64 -6.07 -12.50 -0.94
N ILE A 65 -5.62 -11.81 -1.97
CA ILE A 65 -4.37 -12.10 -2.66
C ILE A 65 -3.31 -11.12 -2.16
N LEU A 66 -2.25 -11.65 -1.57
CA LEU A 66 -1.08 -10.89 -1.13
C LEU A 66 -0.01 -11.04 -2.19
N ALA A 67 0.25 -10.00 -2.98
CA ALA A 67 1.30 -10.01 -3.97
C ALA A 67 2.54 -9.31 -3.43
N GLU A 68 3.67 -10.04 -3.35
CA GLU A 68 4.90 -9.50 -2.75
C GLU A 68 6.11 -9.81 -3.65
N PRO A 69 6.88 -8.78 -4.08
CA PRO A 69 8.05 -8.98 -4.93
C PRO A 69 9.23 -9.61 -4.18
N ALA A 70 9.47 -9.26 -2.90
CA ALA A 70 10.62 -9.71 -2.13
C ALA A 70 10.48 -11.20 -1.75
N PRO A 71 11.39 -12.10 -2.22
CA PRO A 71 11.24 -13.54 -2.04
C PRO A 71 11.20 -14.00 -0.59
N GLY A 72 12.06 -13.43 0.28
CA GLY A 72 12.11 -13.79 1.69
C GLY A 72 10.87 -13.31 2.44
N VAL A 73 10.36 -12.08 2.15
CA VAL A 73 9.07 -11.60 2.70
C VAL A 73 7.95 -12.51 2.25
N ARG A 74 7.91 -12.86 0.95
CA ARG A 74 6.91 -13.76 0.40
C ARG A 74 6.93 -15.14 1.06
N GLY A 75 8.11 -15.71 1.30
CA GLY A 75 8.26 -16.97 2.03
C GLY A 75 7.69 -16.89 3.45
N ARG A 76 7.94 -15.79 4.17
CA ARG A 76 7.35 -15.56 5.50
C ARG A 76 5.83 -15.42 5.47
N LEU A 77 5.27 -14.78 4.44
CA LEU A 77 3.82 -14.68 4.25
C LEU A 77 3.18 -16.05 3.99
N ILE A 78 3.79 -16.87 3.11
CA ILE A 78 3.32 -18.24 2.83
C ILE A 78 3.28 -19.06 4.12
N ALA A 79 4.37 -19.06 4.88
CA ALA A 79 4.42 -19.80 6.15
C ALA A 79 3.38 -19.30 7.18
N ARG A 80 3.23 -17.97 7.31
CA ARG A 80 2.31 -17.36 8.25
C ARG A 80 0.85 -17.64 7.95
N PHE A 81 0.47 -17.60 6.67
CA PHE A 81 -0.92 -17.70 6.26
C PHE A 81 -1.29 -19.06 5.66
N ALA A 82 -0.40 -20.06 5.70
CA ALA A 82 -0.67 -21.43 5.22
C ALA A 82 -2.01 -22.01 5.72
N PRO A 83 -2.41 -21.83 6.98
CA PRO A 83 -3.69 -22.36 7.48
C PRO A 83 -4.92 -21.58 6.98
N ASN A 84 -4.75 -20.37 6.47
CA ASN A 84 -5.88 -19.52 6.08
C ASN A 84 -6.26 -19.75 4.62
N THR A 85 -7.36 -20.45 4.39
CA THR A 85 -7.84 -20.82 3.04
C THR A 85 -8.31 -19.63 2.21
N LYS A 86 -8.58 -18.48 2.82
CA LYS A 86 -8.97 -17.25 2.12
C LYS A 86 -7.78 -16.41 1.65
N ILE A 87 -6.54 -16.70 2.07
CA ILE A 87 -5.35 -15.94 1.70
C ILE A 87 -4.55 -16.73 0.65
N ARG A 88 -4.18 -16.04 -0.42
CA ARG A 88 -3.27 -16.55 -1.45
C ARG A 88 -2.07 -15.61 -1.58
N VAL A 89 -0.86 -16.14 -1.43
CA VAL A 89 0.37 -15.38 -1.62
C VAL A 89 0.89 -15.60 -3.03
N ARG A 90 1.29 -14.53 -3.72
CA ARG A 90 1.79 -14.53 -5.10
C ARG A 90 3.03 -13.64 -5.24
N SER A 91 3.83 -13.88 -6.27
CA SER A 91 4.78 -12.90 -6.77
C SER A 91 4.08 -11.90 -7.69
N LEU A 92 4.74 -10.76 -8.00
CA LEU A 92 4.20 -9.83 -8.99
C LEU A 92 4.18 -10.43 -10.41
N GLU A 93 5.12 -11.33 -10.72
CA GLU A 93 5.15 -12.04 -12.02
C GLU A 93 3.93 -12.96 -12.18
N GLU A 94 3.53 -13.67 -11.13
CA GLU A 94 2.35 -14.54 -11.18
C GLU A 94 1.05 -13.77 -11.47
N LEU A 95 0.99 -12.47 -11.14
CA LEU A 95 -0.18 -11.63 -11.46
C LEU A 95 -0.41 -11.51 -12.98
N LYS A 96 0.66 -11.59 -13.79
CA LYS A 96 0.56 -11.52 -15.24
C LYS A 96 -0.24 -12.71 -15.84
N ASN A 97 -0.23 -13.83 -15.14
CA ASN A 97 -0.90 -15.08 -15.56
C ASN A 97 -2.30 -15.24 -14.94
N MET A 98 -2.74 -14.30 -14.12
CA MET A 98 -4.08 -14.35 -13.54
C MET A 98 -5.15 -13.99 -14.58
N ALA A 99 -6.35 -14.54 -14.36
CA ALA A 99 -7.52 -14.25 -15.20
C ALA A 99 -7.83 -12.74 -15.19
N GLU A 100 -8.15 -12.22 -16.36
CA GLU A 100 -8.61 -10.85 -16.50
C GLU A 100 -9.94 -10.62 -15.79
N LYS A 101 -10.18 -9.39 -15.35
CA LYS A 101 -11.46 -8.98 -14.74
C LYS A 101 -11.91 -9.90 -13.59
N SER A 102 -10.94 -10.35 -12.78
CA SER A 102 -11.16 -11.29 -11.68
C SER A 102 -11.11 -10.64 -10.28
N ILE A 103 -10.65 -9.39 -10.18
CA ILE A 103 -10.41 -8.68 -8.90
C ILE A 103 -11.42 -7.55 -8.71
N ASP A 104 -12.03 -7.48 -7.53
CA ASP A 104 -12.99 -6.44 -7.17
C ASP A 104 -12.30 -5.18 -6.60
N LEU A 105 -11.23 -5.39 -5.82
CA LEU A 105 -10.46 -4.31 -5.21
C LEU A 105 -8.97 -4.60 -5.32
N VAL A 106 -8.21 -3.66 -5.88
CA VAL A 106 -6.76 -3.66 -5.77
C VAL A 106 -6.33 -2.52 -4.86
N VAL A 107 -5.46 -2.80 -3.91
CA VAL A 107 -4.80 -1.81 -3.06
C VAL A 107 -3.32 -1.79 -3.36
N MET A 108 -2.77 -0.61 -3.61
CA MET A 108 -1.33 -0.33 -3.73
C MET A 108 -0.98 0.71 -2.67
N ASN A 109 -0.58 0.26 -1.49
CA ASN A 109 -0.30 1.18 -0.38
C ASN A 109 1.19 1.25 -0.07
N SER A 110 1.73 2.45 0.08
CA SER A 110 3.14 2.73 0.44
C SER A 110 4.18 2.15 -0.54
N VAL A 111 3.82 1.87 -1.78
CA VAL A 111 4.72 1.24 -2.78
C VAL A 111 5.10 2.18 -3.92
N ALA A 112 4.19 3.05 -4.38
CA ALA A 112 4.41 3.89 -5.55
C ALA A 112 5.63 4.84 -5.43
N GLN A 113 6.05 5.16 -4.21
CA GLN A 113 7.23 5.99 -3.97
C GLN A 113 8.56 5.30 -4.29
N TYR A 114 8.58 3.98 -4.35
CA TYR A 114 9.79 3.19 -4.63
C TYR A 114 9.91 2.80 -6.10
N MET A 115 8.84 2.96 -6.87
CA MET A 115 8.78 2.62 -8.28
C MET A 115 9.24 3.79 -9.14
N THR A 116 10.00 3.52 -10.18
CA THR A 116 10.19 4.49 -11.27
C THR A 116 8.86 4.80 -11.94
N PRO A 117 8.74 5.95 -12.64
CA PRO A 117 7.52 6.26 -13.39
C PRO A 117 7.08 5.17 -14.36
N ALA A 118 8.03 4.48 -15.03
CA ALA A 118 7.75 3.40 -15.98
C ALA A 118 7.28 2.10 -15.30
N GLU A 119 7.86 1.75 -14.15
CA GLU A 119 7.42 0.61 -13.35
C GLU A 119 6.00 0.82 -12.83
N LEU A 120 5.69 2.03 -12.36
CA LEU A 120 4.34 2.34 -11.90
C LEU A 120 3.32 2.29 -13.04
N ASP A 121 3.70 2.74 -14.26
CA ASP A 121 2.83 2.63 -15.44
C ASP A 121 2.60 1.15 -15.81
N SER A 122 3.64 0.32 -15.76
CA SER A 122 3.54 -1.13 -15.98
C SER A 122 2.66 -1.82 -14.94
N ALA A 123 2.78 -1.44 -13.66
CA ALA A 123 1.94 -1.95 -12.58
C ALA A 123 0.47 -1.57 -12.81
N PHE A 124 0.19 -0.33 -13.19
CA PHE A 124 -1.17 0.10 -13.51
C PHE A 124 -1.76 -0.65 -14.70
N ALA A 125 -0.96 -0.99 -15.72
CA ALA A 125 -1.43 -1.78 -16.86
C ALA A 125 -1.83 -3.20 -16.42
N VAL A 126 -1.02 -3.87 -15.58
CA VAL A 126 -1.37 -5.17 -15.00
C VAL A 126 -2.66 -5.08 -14.18
N VAL A 127 -2.74 -4.10 -13.29
CA VAL A 127 -3.92 -3.89 -12.45
C VAL A 127 -5.17 -3.62 -13.29
N ARG A 128 -5.04 -2.80 -14.37
CA ARG A 128 -6.14 -2.47 -15.27
C ARG A 128 -6.74 -3.71 -15.94
N ARG A 129 -5.90 -4.67 -16.29
CA ARG A 129 -6.32 -5.95 -16.85
C ARG A 129 -7.06 -6.82 -15.82
N LEU A 130 -6.58 -6.86 -14.58
CA LEU A 130 -7.10 -7.72 -13.51
C LEU A 130 -8.42 -7.24 -12.90
N ILE A 131 -8.61 -5.93 -12.83
CA ILE A 131 -9.78 -5.32 -12.17
C ILE A 131 -11.05 -5.58 -13.00
N LYS A 132 -12.11 -6.00 -12.31
CA LYS A 132 -13.48 -6.11 -12.88
C LYS A 132 -13.98 -4.75 -13.36
N PRO A 133 -14.92 -4.68 -14.30
CA PRO A 133 -15.49 -3.40 -14.78
C PRO A 133 -16.03 -2.52 -13.65
N ALA A 134 -16.71 -3.08 -12.65
CA ALA A 134 -17.21 -2.39 -11.47
C ALA A 134 -16.19 -2.29 -10.32
N GLY A 135 -15.01 -2.90 -10.47
CA GLY A 135 -13.96 -2.92 -9.47
C GLY A 135 -13.28 -1.56 -9.29
N ARG A 136 -12.41 -1.48 -8.29
CA ARG A 136 -11.67 -0.25 -7.99
C ARG A 136 -10.21 -0.52 -7.65
N LEU A 137 -9.36 0.45 -8.02
CA LEU A 137 -7.97 0.55 -7.58
C LEU A 137 -7.87 1.64 -6.52
N VAL A 138 -7.19 1.34 -5.43
CA VAL A 138 -6.86 2.31 -4.37
C VAL A 138 -5.34 2.42 -4.29
N VAL A 139 -4.81 3.62 -4.54
CA VAL A 139 -3.38 3.92 -4.46
C VAL A 139 -3.15 4.81 -3.25
N GLY A 140 -2.60 4.24 -2.18
CA GLY A 140 -2.46 4.89 -0.88
C GLY A 140 -1.03 5.32 -0.55
N ASP A 141 -0.94 6.20 0.45
CA ASP A 141 0.30 6.70 1.04
C ASP A 141 1.22 7.43 0.05
N ILE A 142 0.65 8.15 -0.91
CA ILE A 142 1.37 8.90 -1.93
C ILE A 142 2.06 10.12 -1.33
N LEU A 143 3.36 10.22 -1.57
CA LEU A 143 4.21 11.35 -1.15
C LEU A 143 3.90 12.59 -1.98
N ARG A 144 3.66 13.72 -1.28
CA ARG A 144 3.45 15.03 -1.92
C ARG A 144 4.79 15.74 -2.16
N PRO A 145 4.96 16.49 -3.25
CA PRO A 145 6.21 17.19 -3.57
C PRO A 145 6.71 18.12 -2.46
N LYS A 146 5.80 18.84 -1.81
CA LYS A 146 6.13 19.87 -0.80
C LYS A 146 6.15 19.36 0.64
N VAL A 147 5.95 18.04 0.88
CA VAL A 147 5.92 17.47 2.23
C VAL A 147 7.28 16.87 2.53
N GLY A 148 8.02 17.53 3.40
CA GLY A 148 9.37 17.12 3.81
C GLY A 148 9.37 16.11 4.96
N MET A 149 10.58 15.62 5.31
CA MET A 149 10.80 14.65 6.39
C MET A 149 10.28 15.16 7.76
N ALA A 150 10.35 16.46 8.03
CA ALA A 150 9.85 17.05 9.29
C ALA A 150 8.36 16.79 9.50
N ILE A 151 7.57 16.78 8.43
CA ILE A 151 6.13 16.48 8.50
C ILE A 151 5.89 14.99 8.77
N ASP A 152 6.69 14.09 8.20
CA ASP A 152 6.63 12.67 8.50
C ASP A 152 6.98 12.39 9.97
N VAL A 153 7.99 13.08 10.50
CA VAL A 153 8.34 13.03 11.93
C VAL A 153 7.18 13.53 12.79
N LEU A 154 6.56 14.66 12.43
CA LEU A 154 5.41 15.19 13.16
C LEU A 154 4.21 14.23 13.13
N ALA A 155 3.97 13.56 11.97
CA ALA A 155 2.94 12.53 11.86
C ALA A 155 3.19 11.36 12.81
N LEU A 156 4.44 10.87 12.83
CA LEU A 156 4.86 9.79 13.73
C LEU A 156 4.68 10.19 15.22
N LEU A 157 5.11 11.38 15.61
CA LEU A 157 4.99 11.85 16.99
C LEU A 157 3.52 12.00 17.41
N ARG A 158 2.67 12.54 16.53
CA ARG A 158 1.21 12.62 16.79
C ARG A 158 0.58 11.24 16.91
N PHE A 159 0.98 10.32 16.06
CA PHE A 159 0.52 8.95 16.15
C PHE A 159 0.98 8.27 17.44
N ALA A 160 2.25 8.45 17.82
CA ALA A 160 2.83 7.91 19.05
C ALA A 160 2.14 8.47 20.30
N ALA A 161 1.83 9.78 20.33
CA ALA A 161 1.10 10.42 21.42
C ALA A 161 -0.30 9.82 21.61
N LYS A 162 -1.04 9.66 20.51
CA LYS A 162 -2.37 9.05 20.51
C LYS A 162 -2.38 7.58 20.92
N SER A 163 -1.29 6.87 20.64
CA SER A 163 -1.24 5.39 20.72
C SER A 163 -0.37 4.88 21.87
N GLY A 164 0.21 5.80 22.67
CA GLY A 164 0.96 5.46 23.90
C GLY A 164 2.33 4.82 23.66
N PHE A 165 3.04 5.18 22.56
CA PHE A 165 4.41 4.72 22.31
C PHE A 165 5.42 5.87 22.05
N MET A 166 5.20 7.03 22.69
CA MET A 166 6.02 8.23 22.48
C MET A 166 7.52 8.00 22.77
N LYS A 167 7.84 7.26 23.84
CA LYS A 167 9.25 6.95 24.18
C LYS A 167 9.93 6.16 23.07
N ASP A 168 9.24 5.14 22.53
CA ASP A 168 9.74 4.33 21.44
C ASP A 168 9.91 5.15 20.16
N ALA A 169 8.98 6.07 19.88
CA ALA A 169 9.06 6.94 18.71
C ALA A 169 10.27 7.86 18.79
N LEU A 170 10.54 8.47 19.95
CA LEU A 170 11.72 9.33 20.15
C LEU A 170 13.02 8.53 20.01
N TYR A 171 13.11 7.36 20.63
CA TYR A 171 14.27 6.47 20.49
C TYR A 171 14.48 6.03 19.04
N GLY A 172 13.37 5.62 18.36
CA GLY A 172 13.40 5.23 16.95
C GLY A 172 13.84 6.37 16.02
N LEU A 173 13.44 7.61 16.28
CA LEU A 173 13.88 8.77 15.50
C LEU A 173 15.39 9.02 15.67
N LEU A 174 15.91 8.89 16.89
CA LEU A 174 17.35 9.01 17.15
C LEU A 174 18.13 7.91 16.42
N SER A 175 17.68 6.66 16.50
CA SER A 175 18.35 5.54 15.83
C SER A 175 18.22 5.63 14.29
N THR A 176 17.08 6.08 13.76
CA THR A 176 16.86 6.25 12.32
C THR A 176 17.68 7.40 11.74
N ALA A 177 17.95 8.46 12.50
CA ALA A 177 18.82 9.55 12.06
C ALA A 177 20.24 9.06 11.73
N LEU A 178 20.66 7.95 12.33
CA LEU A 178 21.97 7.29 12.17
C LEU A 178 21.92 6.03 11.28
N SER A 179 20.74 5.68 10.72
CA SER A 179 20.53 4.37 10.08
C SER A 179 20.69 4.37 8.56
N GLU A 180 20.95 3.17 8.01
CA GLU A 180 20.98 2.87 6.58
C GLU A 180 19.67 3.20 5.86
N TYR A 181 18.52 3.18 6.54
CA TYR A 181 17.22 3.56 5.97
C TYR A 181 17.19 5.01 5.48
N ARG A 182 17.84 5.94 6.19
CA ARG A 182 18.00 7.32 5.72
C ARG A 182 18.85 7.39 4.46
N GLN A 183 19.93 6.59 4.41
CA GLN A 183 20.81 6.52 3.23
C GLN A 183 20.05 5.91 2.03
N LEU A 184 19.29 4.85 2.24
CA LEU A 184 18.46 4.24 1.20
C LEU A 184 17.45 5.26 0.64
N ARG A 185 16.69 5.95 1.48
CA ARG A 185 15.73 7.00 1.03
C ARG A 185 16.40 8.11 0.23
N THR A 186 17.64 8.43 0.56
CA THR A 186 18.41 9.46 -0.16
C THR A 186 18.93 8.93 -1.48
N ARG A 187 19.39 7.67 -1.55
CA ARG A 187 19.88 7.03 -2.78
C ARG A 187 18.77 6.74 -3.77
N LEU A 188 17.66 6.17 -3.32
CA LEU A 188 16.53 5.78 -4.17
C LEU A 188 15.73 6.98 -4.69
N GLY A 189 15.86 8.17 -4.09
CA GLY A 189 15.13 9.34 -4.52
C GLY A 189 13.63 9.08 -4.59
N LEU A 190 12.96 8.95 -3.44
CA LEU A 190 11.54 8.59 -3.38
C LEU A 190 10.67 9.42 -4.32
N GLN A 191 9.91 8.76 -5.16
CA GLN A 191 8.98 9.41 -6.10
C GLN A 191 7.89 10.16 -5.34
N ARG A 192 7.62 11.36 -5.83
CA ARG A 192 6.62 12.27 -5.26
C ARG A 192 5.67 12.69 -6.35
N TYR A 193 4.39 12.68 -6.07
CA TYR A 193 3.37 13.08 -7.02
C TYR A 193 2.52 14.20 -6.47
N SER A 194 2.23 15.21 -7.29
CA SER A 194 1.13 16.11 -7.00
C SER A 194 -0.20 15.37 -7.23
N GLU A 195 -1.29 15.92 -6.70
CA GLU A 195 -2.63 15.37 -6.96
C GLU A 195 -2.92 15.33 -8.45
N LYS A 196 -2.60 16.42 -9.15
CA LYS A 196 -2.78 16.53 -10.61
C LYS A 196 -1.96 15.48 -11.39
N ASP A 197 -0.69 15.26 -10.99
CA ASP A 197 0.18 14.32 -11.69
C ASP A 197 -0.27 12.88 -11.50
N MET A 198 -0.72 12.51 -10.30
CA MET A 198 -1.22 11.17 -10.03
C MET A 198 -2.54 10.91 -10.76
N ILE A 199 -3.47 11.85 -10.76
CA ILE A 199 -4.71 11.74 -11.53
C ILE A 199 -4.41 11.60 -13.03
N ALA A 200 -3.52 12.43 -13.56
CA ALA A 200 -3.12 12.35 -14.97
C ALA A 200 -2.44 11.00 -15.31
N LYS A 201 -1.62 10.46 -14.38
CA LYS A 201 -0.97 9.16 -14.55
C LYS A 201 -2.00 8.03 -14.58
N LEU A 202 -2.95 8.03 -13.66
CA LEU A 202 -4.05 7.07 -13.62
C LEU A 202 -4.96 7.17 -14.86
N ALA A 203 -5.21 8.40 -15.34
CA ALA A 203 -5.99 8.62 -16.55
C ALA A 203 -5.30 8.03 -17.79
N ARG A 204 -3.98 8.20 -17.95
CA ARG A 204 -3.21 7.55 -19.02
C ARG A 204 -3.27 6.03 -18.97
N ALA A 205 -3.38 5.45 -17.76
CA ALA A 205 -3.58 4.03 -17.57
C ALA A 205 -5.02 3.55 -17.80
N GLY A 206 -5.94 4.44 -18.22
CA GLY A 206 -7.34 4.11 -18.51
C GLY A 206 -8.26 4.09 -17.29
N PHE A 207 -7.91 4.84 -16.24
CA PHE A 207 -8.75 5.00 -15.06
C PHE A 207 -9.31 6.42 -14.94
N SER A 208 -10.53 6.55 -14.44
CA SER A 208 -11.04 7.77 -13.83
C SER A 208 -10.72 7.73 -12.34
N ALA A 209 -10.07 8.75 -11.81
CA ALA A 209 -9.58 8.75 -10.44
C ALA A 209 -9.89 10.05 -9.71
N SER A 210 -10.17 9.93 -8.42
CA SER A 210 -10.31 11.06 -7.50
C SER A 210 -9.48 10.84 -6.23
N ARG A 211 -9.12 11.94 -5.56
CA ARG A 211 -8.45 11.87 -4.28
C ARG A 211 -9.46 11.52 -3.18
N ALA A 212 -9.12 10.53 -2.37
CA ALA A 212 -9.89 10.19 -1.19
C ALA A 212 -9.79 11.29 -0.11
N ARG A 213 -10.84 11.46 0.69
CA ARG A 213 -10.86 12.42 1.81
C ARG A 213 -9.80 12.13 2.88
N ARG A 214 -9.43 10.85 3.06
CA ARG A 214 -8.46 10.39 4.06
C ARG A 214 -7.41 9.52 3.40
N ASN A 215 -6.21 9.57 3.94
CA ASN A 215 -5.14 8.66 3.53
C ASN A 215 -5.31 7.30 4.21
N ILE A 216 -4.87 6.21 3.55
CA ILE A 216 -4.65 4.91 4.20
C ILE A 216 -3.46 5.06 5.14
N GLY A 217 -3.64 4.61 6.39
CA GLY A 217 -2.60 4.72 7.41
C GLY A 217 -2.66 6.02 8.23
N HIS A 218 -1.71 6.18 9.12
CA HIS A 218 -1.73 7.21 10.18
C HIS A 218 -1.34 8.61 9.71
N ASN A 219 -0.68 8.76 8.54
CA ASN A 219 -0.14 10.05 8.10
C ASN A 219 -1.16 10.85 7.26
N PRO A 220 -1.78 11.93 7.81
CA PRO A 220 -2.81 12.71 7.11
C PRO A 220 -2.25 13.63 6.01
N TRP A 221 -0.94 13.81 5.93
CA TRP A 221 -0.32 14.65 4.89
C TRP A 221 0.04 13.88 3.61
N ARG A 222 -0.15 12.56 3.63
CA ARG A 222 -0.09 11.71 2.44
C ARG A 222 -1.43 11.70 1.72
N MET A 223 -1.45 11.15 0.52
CA MET A 223 -2.66 11.10 -0.29
C MET A 223 -3.02 9.66 -0.65
N THR A 224 -4.32 9.40 -0.72
CA THR A 224 -4.88 8.19 -1.31
C THR A 224 -5.76 8.57 -2.49
N PHE A 225 -5.71 7.80 -3.56
CA PHE A 225 -6.54 7.94 -4.75
C PHE A 225 -7.40 6.70 -4.94
N VAL A 226 -8.65 6.93 -5.30
CA VAL A 226 -9.59 5.87 -5.71
C VAL A 226 -9.81 6.00 -7.20
N ALA A 227 -9.59 4.92 -7.92
CA ALA A 227 -9.66 4.88 -9.36
C ALA A 227 -10.59 3.74 -9.84
N ARG A 228 -11.34 3.98 -10.91
CA ARG A 228 -12.23 3.04 -11.57
C ARG A 228 -11.92 3.02 -13.06
N HIS A 229 -12.39 2.02 -13.78
CA HIS A 229 -12.27 2.03 -15.23
C HIS A 229 -12.87 3.31 -15.82
N ALA A 230 -12.11 4.00 -16.70
CA ALA A 230 -12.67 5.12 -17.45
C ALA A 230 -13.84 4.61 -18.32
N GLY A 231 -15.00 5.27 -18.22
CA GLY A 231 -16.22 4.84 -18.93
C GLY A 231 -17.12 3.86 -18.17
N ALA A 232 -16.72 3.35 -17.01
CA ALA A 232 -17.68 2.77 -16.07
C ALA A 232 -18.47 3.92 -15.45
N GLY A 233 -19.79 4.01 -15.76
CA GLY A 233 -20.67 5.08 -15.29
C GLY A 233 -20.47 5.32 -13.79
N GLU A 234 -20.48 6.58 -13.37
CA GLU A 234 -20.48 6.94 -11.96
C GLU A 234 -21.69 6.29 -11.28
N PRO A 235 -21.52 5.49 -10.24
CA PRO A 235 -22.63 5.22 -9.34
C PRO A 235 -22.94 6.57 -8.69
N GLY A 236 -24.18 7.03 -8.81
CA GLY A 236 -24.65 8.27 -8.26
C GLY A 236 -24.06 8.50 -6.86
N ALA A 237 -23.66 9.73 -6.61
CA ALA A 237 -23.27 10.19 -5.28
C ALA A 237 -24.42 9.86 -4.32
N ALA A 238 -24.20 8.88 -3.46
CA ALA A 238 -25.02 8.72 -2.28
C ALA A 238 -24.46 9.71 -1.26
N ASP A 239 -25.29 10.64 -0.88
CA ASP A 239 -25.10 11.70 0.11
C ASP A 239 -24.54 11.20 1.45
#